data_e237d9b657ed3cf0e2cc9fdbd1466057
#
_entry.id   e237d9b657ed3cf0e2cc9fdbd1466057
#
_cell.length_a   1.000
_cell.length_b   1.000
_cell.length_c   1.000
_cell.angle_alpha   90.00
_cell.angle_beta   90.00
_cell.angle_gamma   90.00
#
_symmetry.space_group_name_H-M   'P 1'
#
loop_
_entity.id
_entity.type
_entity.pdbx_description
1 polymer ?
#
loop_
_entity_poly.entity_id
_entity_poly.type
_entity_poly.pdbx_seq_one_letter_code
_entity_poly.pdbx_strand_id
1 'polypeptide(L)'
;MKKQFFGVLLIAASLCVACDTDTDPEQDNNNNAEQPATPEQPATAEVGSSQQYLRAATIFNNAFDESGAALRQVSLAAAAPARTASAEEPAAGPKVTWVCDNADNNFPVTVTVDYGTTNVAGFDGRLHRGKMIVKATGPYAAEGTKIDVDFDGWFVDNIKVEADMTVENNGRDSLGHCQFEVNISKGQLTANDTTGFAYSEASLRTWIVGEDEPDLTKHTYSIVGIQEGVTSDNFSYNIECDADPMVVNVGTPFPLSGTLNVKIPTSALETLFPDYADVLKVLYPEKFEFQLVFVGDNKAKTVFTLSNPTTDETQTIESEPYDLTAVFN
;
A
#
# COMPACT_ATOMS: atom_id res chain seq x y z
N MET A 1 -14.10 39.34 -1.91
CA MET A 1 -13.28 38.30 -2.52
C MET A 1 -12.14 37.77 -1.60
N LYS A 2 -11.37 38.60 -0.89
CA LYS A 2 -10.27 38.11 0.00
C LYS A 2 -10.71 37.24 1.21
N LYS A 3 -11.96 37.25 1.62
CA LYS A 3 -12.44 36.44 2.77
C LYS A 3 -12.88 35.03 2.42
N GLN A 4 -13.14 34.72 1.14
CA GLN A 4 -13.53 33.37 0.70
C GLN A 4 -12.32 32.44 0.47
N PHE A 5 -11.14 33.03 0.19
CA PHE A 5 -9.90 32.25 0.01
C PHE A 5 -9.33 31.67 1.32
N PHE A 6 -9.62 32.28 2.48
CA PHE A 6 -9.17 31.75 3.76
C PHE A 6 -9.88 30.45 4.15
N GLY A 7 -11.11 30.24 3.65
CA GLY A 7 -11.88 29.01 3.91
C GLY A 7 -11.29 27.77 3.23
N VAL A 8 -10.70 27.94 2.05
CA VAL A 8 -10.10 26.83 1.29
C VAL A 8 -8.79 26.33 1.93
N LEU A 9 -8.06 27.21 2.61
CA LEU A 9 -6.81 26.83 3.30
C LEU A 9 -7.07 25.92 4.50
N LEU A 10 -8.24 26.05 5.17
CA LEU A 10 -8.62 25.19 6.28
C LEU A 10 -9.03 23.78 5.83
N ILE A 11 -9.49 23.62 4.58
CA ILE A 11 -9.92 22.33 4.03
C ILE A 11 -8.75 21.35 3.91
N ALA A 12 -7.57 21.83 3.52
CA ALA A 12 -6.37 21.00 3.40
C ALA A 12 -5.92 20.41 4.76
N ALA A 13 -6.15 21.13 5.85
CA ALA A 13 -5.84 20.69 7.20
C ALA A 13 -6.88 19.69 7.76
N SER A 14 -8.13 19.76 7.29
CA SER A 14 -9.24 18.91 7.78
C SER A 14 -9.20 17.48 7.26
N LEU A 15 -8.48 17.22 6.15
CA LEU A 15 -8.28 15.87 5.62
C LEU A 15 -7.45 14.96 6.55
N CYS A 16 -6.77 15.53 7.54
CA CYS A 16 -5.83 14.83 8.40
C CYS A 16 -6.20 14.83 9.88
N VAL A 17 -7.28 15.51 10.30
CA VAL A 17 -7.64 15.66 11.71
C VAL A 17 -9.11 15.29 11.93
N ALA A 18 -9.45 14.04 11.74
CA ALA A 18 -10.65 13.44 12.28
C ALA A 18 -10.27 12.44 13.36
N CYS A 19 -9.57 12.91 14.39
CA CYS A 19 -9.43 12.24 15.68
C CYS A 19 -9.24 13.32 16.74
N ASP A 20 -10.35 13.92 17.16
CA ASP A 20 -10.42 14.62 18.44
C ASP A 20 -11.33 13.77 19.33
N THR A 21 -10.74 12.98 20.18
CA THR A 21 -11.43 12.31 21.28
C THR A 21 -11.00 13.01 22.56
N ASP A 22 -11.76 14.00 22.95
CA ASP A 22 -11.81 14.44 24.34
C ASP A 22 -12.30 13.26 25.20
N THR A 23 -11.42 12.66 25.95
CA THR A 23 -11.74 11.84 27.10
C THR A 23 -10.87 12.26 28.26
N ASP A 24 -11.52 12.94 29.19
CA ASP A 24 -11.05 13.27 30.53
C ASP A 24 -10.69 11.98 31.33
N PRO A 25 -9.57 11.90 32.05
CA PRO A 25 -9.20 10.73 32.82
C PRO A 25 -9.85 10.77 34.20
N GLU A 26 -10.91 10.00 34.42
CA GLU A 26 -11.28 9.60 35.78
C GLU A 26 -10.44 8.40 36.23
N GLN A 27 -9.71 8.58 37.33
CA GLN A 27 -9.00 7.56 38.07
C GLN A 27 -10.00 6.55 38.68
N ASP A 28 -9.79 5.29 38.47
CA ASP A 28 -10.21 4.29 39.43
C ASP A 28 -9.16 3.20 39.62
N ASN A 29 -8.75 3.09 40.89
CA ASN A 29 -7.86 2.08 41.42
C ASN A 29 -8.59 0.76 41.59
N ASN A 30 -8.14 -0.31 40.97
CA ASN A 30 -8.34 -1.62 41.58
C ASN A 30 -7.25 -2.63 41.15
N ASN A 31 -6.49 -3.07 42.15
CA ASN A 31 -5.54 -4.16 42.07
C ASN A 31 -6.25 -5.47 41.78
N ASN A 32 -5.89 -6.17 40.71
CA ASN A 32 -5.98 -7.61 40.69
C ASN A 32 -4.92 -8.25 39.77
N ALA A 33 -4.44 -9.42 40.16
CA ALA A 33 -3.25 -10.10 39.73
C ALA A 33 -3.19 -10.43 38.22
N GLU A 34 -1.98 -10.32 37.68
CA GLU A 34 -1.60 -10.58 36.30
C GLU A 34 -1.93 -12.00 35.83
N GLN A 35 -2.78 -12.06 34.81
CA GLN A 35 -2.84 -13.15 33.85
C GLN A 35 -2.08 -12.68 32.61
N PRO A 36 -1.22 -13.51 31.95
CA PRO A 36 -0.49 -13.05 30.77
C PRO A 36 -1.49 -12.63 29.69
N ALA A 37 -1.43 -11.37 29.30
CA ALA A 37 -2.28 -10.79 28.31
C ALA A 37 -2.07 -11.48 26.96
N THR A 38 -3.11 -12.11 26.45
CA THR A 38 -3.25 -12.37 25.02
C THR A 38 -3.11 -11.02 24.31
N PRO A 39 -2.32 -10.89 23.23
CA PRO A 39 -2.23 -9.63 22.50
C PRO A 39 -3.65 -9.19 22.13
N GLU A 40 -4.13 -8.11 22.72
CA GLU A 40 -5.39 -7.50 22.36
C GLU A 40 -5.28 -7.05 20.90
N GLN A 41 -6.18 -7.59 20.10
CA GLN A 41 -6.33 -7.26 18.70
C GLN A 41 -6.74 -5.79 18.63
N PRO A 42 -5.99 -4.90 17.96
CA PRO A 42 -6.38 -3.51 17.85
C PRO A 42 -7.77 -3.45 17.24
N ALA A 43 -8.68 -2.73 17.89
CA ALA A 43 -9.99 -2.44 17.35
C ALA A 43 -9.79 -1.81 15.97
N THR A 44 -10.44 -2.36 14.94
CA THR A 44 -10.45 -1.76 13.62
C THR A 44 -11.22 -0.45 13.72
N ALA A 45 -10.52 0.67 13.94
CA ALA A 45 -11.10 1.98 13.82
C ALA A 45 -11.67 2.12 12.41
N GLU A 46 -12.83 2.75 12.26
CA GLU A 46 -13.35 3.11 10.95
C GLU A 46 -12.32 4.03 10.28
N VAL A 47 -11.62 3.47 9.29
CA VAL A 47 -10.54 4.15 8.61
C VAL A 47 -11.16 5.02 7.53
N GLY A 48 -10.96 6.33 7.60
CA GLY A 48 -11.45 7.26 6.59
C GLY A 48 -10.98 6.90 5.19
N SER A 49 -11.73 7.29 4.17
CA SER A 49 -11.53 6.85 2.78
C SER A 49 -10.14 7.12 2.21
N SER A 50 -9.50 8.23 2.57
CA SER A 50 -8.12 8.55 2.16
C SER A 50 -7.09 7.59 2.76
N GLN A 51 -7.35 7.14 3.97
CA GLN A 51 -6.50 6.17 4.67
C GLN A 51 -6.64 4.76 4.09
N GLN A 52 -7.84 4.39 3.59
CA GLN A 52 -8.09 3.10 2.94
C GLN A 52 -7.18 2.91 1.73
N TYR A 53 -7.02 3.95 0.90
CA TYR A 53 -6.12 3.90 -0.24
C TYR A 53 -4.66 3.62 0.18
N LEU A 54 -4.10 4.42 1.11
CA LEU A 54 -2.72 4.24 1.58
C LEU A 54 -2.49 2.86 2.18
N ARG A 55 -3.47 2.34 2.92
CA ARG A 55 -3.43 1.00 3.48
C ARG A 55 -3.43 -0.07 2.39
N ALA A 56 -4.29 0.06 1.37
CA ALA A 56 -4.33 -0.87 0.24
C ALA A 56 -3.01 -0.87 -0.53
N ALA A 57 -2.49 0.30 -0.90
CA ALA A 57 -1.22 0.45 -1.59
C ALA A 57 -0.07 -0.20 -0.79
N THR A 58 -0.02 -0.01 0.53
CA THR A 58 0.99 -0.65 1.39
C THR A 58 0.86 -2.17 1.41
N ILE A 59 -0.36 -2.71 1.53
CA ILE A 59 -0.61 -4.17 1.54
C ILE A 59 -0.12 -4.80 0.23
N PHE A 60 -0.44 -4.20 -0.92
CA PHE A 60 -0.02 -4.76 -2.22
C PHE A 60 1.46 -4.50 -2.52
N ASN A 61 2.06 -3.42 -2.02
CA ASN A 61 3.51 -3.22 -2.07
C ASN A 61 4.22 -4.35 -1.31
N ASN A 62 3.77 -4.66 -0.11
CA ASN A 62 4.34 -5.74 0.70
C ASN A 62 4.14 -7.12 0.06
N ALA A 63 2.98 -7.37 -0.57
CA ALA A 63 2.74 -8.62 -1.32
C ALA A 63 3.71 -8.77 -2.50
N PHE A 64 4.02 -7.69 -3.23
CA PHE A 64 5.04 -7.68 -4.27
C PHE A 64 6.42 -8.07 -3.72
N ASP A 65 6.87 -7.43 -2.65
CA ASP A 65 8.17 -7.68 -2.04
C ASP A 65 8.29 -9.09 -1.48
N GLU A 66 7.25 -9.58 -0.82
CA GLU A 66 7.19 -10.93 -0.26
C GLU A 66 7.21 -12.00 -1.35
N SER A 67 6.46 -11.80 -2.45
CA SER A 67 6.49 -12.71 -3.60
C SER A 67 7.88 -12.81 -4.23
N GLY A 68 8.55 -11.68 -4.39
CA GLY A 68 9.92 -11.60 -4.87
C GLY A 68 10.91 -12.29 -3.93
N ALA A 69 10.77 -12.10 -2.62
CA ALA A 69 11.61 -12.75 -1.61
C ALA A 69 11.45 -14.27 -1.63
N ALA A 70 10.21 -14.76 -1.72
CA ALA A 70 9.92 -16.18 -1.80
C ALA A 70 10.55 -16.84 -3.05
N LEU A 71 10.46 -16.18 -4.21
CA LEU A 71 11.08 -16.69 -5.46
C LEU A 71 12.60 -16.66 -5.42
N ARG A 72 13.23 -15.67 -4.77
CA ARG A 72 14.69 -15.64 -4.58
C ARG A 72 15.18 -16.82 -3.74
N GLN A 73 14.41 -17.29 -2.74
CA GLN A 73 14.75 -18.50 -1.97
C GLN A 73 14.83 -19.74 -2.86
N VAL A 74 13.90 -19.90 -3.82
CA VAL A 74 13.96 -21.01 -4.81
C VAL A 74 15.23 -20.94 -5.63
N SER A 75 15.59 -19.76 -6.14
CA SER A 75 16.81 -19.57 -6.96
C SER A 75 18.07 -19.87 -6.16
N LEU A 76 18.15 -19.45 -4.90
CA LEU A 76 19.28 -19.73 -4.01
C LEU A 76 19.39 -21.22 -3.68
N ALA A 77 18.26 -21.90 -3.42
CA ALA A 77 18.24 -23.34 -3.17
C ALA A 77 18.71 -24.15 -4.40
N ALA A 78 18.36 -23.71 -5.61
CA ALA A 78 18.79 -24.31 -6.86
C ALA A 78 20.31 -24.19 -7.09
N ALA A 79 20.91 -23.09 -6.67
CA ALA A 79 22.35 -22.85 -6.79
C ALA A 79 23.19 -23.58 -5.74
N ALA A 80 22.57 -24.08 -4.66
CA ALA A 80 23.28 -24.82 -3.61
C ALA A 80 23.54 -26.27 -4.04
N PRO A 81 24.77 -26.82 -3.84
CA PRO A 81 25.02 -28.24 -4.07
C PRO A 81 24.06 -29.03 -3.17
N ALA A 82 23.42 -30.08 -3.77
CA ALA A 82 22.34 -30.87 -3.18
C ALA A 82 22.60 -31.22 -1.70
N ARG A 83 22.20 -30.36 -0.81
CA ARG A 83 21.98 -30.64 0.59
C ARG A 83 20.48 -30.86 0.72
N THR A 84 20.10 -32.01 1.28
CA THR A 84 18.74 -32.22 1.76
C THR A 84 18.35 -30.97 2.58
N ALA A 85 17.52 -30.13 1.99
CA ALA A 85 16.98 -28.95 2.64
C ALA A 85 15.95 -29.42 3.68
N SER A 86 16.43 -29.79 4.87
CA SER A 86 15.70 -29.64 6.09
C SER A 86 15.79 -28.15 6.44
N ALA A 87 14.86 -27.35 5.97
CA ALA A 87 14.67 -26.02 6.50
C ALA A 87 14.31 -26.20 7.98
N GLU A 88 15.21 -25.79 8.91
CA GLU A 88 14.80 -25.50 10.27
C GLU A 88 13.63 -24.51 10.14
N GLU A 89 12.46 -24.90 10.65
CA GLU A 89 11.31 -24.01 10.69
C GLU A 89 11.74 -22.76 11.48
N PRO A 90 11.63 -21.56 10.89
CA PRO A 90 11.90 -20.36 11.66
C PRO A 90 10.92 -20.33 12.83
N ALA A 91 11.40 -20.07 14.03
CA ALA A 91 10.62 -20.07 15.26
C ALA A 91 9.51 -19.00 15.28
N ALA A 92 9.49 -18.09 14.30
CA ALA A 92 8.45 -17.08 14.04
C ALA A 92 8.52 -16.67 12.56
N GLY A 93 7.39 -16.77 11.84
CA GLY A 93 7.26 -16.37 10.43
C GLY A 93 6.46 -17.36 9.60
N PRO A 94 6.21 -17.05 8.31
CA PRO A 94 5.50 -17.95 7.41
C PRO A 94 6.34 -19.17 7.04
N LYS A 95 5.68 -20.29 6.79
CA LYS A 95 6.30 -21.47 6.20
C LYS A 95 6.34 -21.30 4.67
N VAL A 96 7.54 -21.31 4.09
CA VAL A 96 7.73 -21.22 2.64
C VAL A 96 8.03 -22.62 2.10
N THR A 97 7.21 -23.07 1.14
CA THR A 97 7.37 -24.36 0.44
C THR A 97 7.21 -24.13 -1.06
N TRP A 98 7.81 -25.00 -1.89
CA TRP A 98 7.65 -24.89 -3.33
C TRP A 98 7.63 -26.24 -4.01
N VAL A 99 6.99 -26.27 -5.19
CA VAL A 99 6.96 -27.38 -6.13
C VAL A 99 7.42 -26.88 -7.49
N CYS A 100 8.42 -27.54 -8.06
CA CYS A 100 8.96 -27.22 -9.37
C CYS A 100 8.41 -28.22 -10.39
N ASP A 101 7.94 -27.72 -11.56
CA ASP A 101 7.46 -28.58 -12.64
C ASP A 101 8.62 -29.25 -13.39
N ASN A 102 9.79 -28.62 -13.36
CA ASN A 102 11.01 -29.12 -14.00
C ASN A 102 12.17 -29.16 -13.00
N ALA A 103 12.67 -30.35 -12.73
CA ALA A 103 13.76 -30.58 -11.78
C ALA A 103 15.13 -30.06 -12.27
N ASP A 104 15.32 -29.85 -13.57
CA ASP A 104 16.63 -29.47 -14.13
C ASP A 104 16.93 -27.99 -13.93
N ASN A 105 15.89 -27.14 -13.93
CA ASN A 105 16.03 -25.68 -13.81
C ASN A 105 15.14 -25.05 -12.72
N ASN A 106 14.37 -25.85 -11.97
CA ASN A 106 13.43 -25.46 -10.92
C ASN A 106 12.29 -24.53 -11.39
N PHE A 107 12.06 -24.34 -12.69
CA PHE A 107 10.99 -23.50 -13.23
C PHE A 107 10.25 -24.23 -14.37
N PRO A 108 8.93 -23.98 -14.56
CA PRO A 108 8.05 -23.17 -13.70
C PRO A 108 7.99 -23.68 -12.26
N VAL A 109 7.68 -22.76 -11.35
CA VAL A 109 7.60 -23.07 -9.92
C VAL A 109 6.30 -22.50 -9.31
N THR A 110 5.74 -23.26 -8.37
CA THR A 110 4.68 -22.76 -7.47
C THR A 110 5.24 -22.70 -6.05
N VAL A 111 5.32 -21.50 -5.48
CA VAL A 111 5.75 -21.24 -4.11
C VAL A 111 4.52 -20.93 -3.26
N THR A 112 4.44 -21.54 -2.09
CA THR A 112 3.40 -21.25 -1.10
C THR A 112 4.05 -20.61 0.13
N VAL A 113 3.62 -19.39 0.45
CA VAL A 113 3.95 -18.68 1.69
C VAL A 113 2.75 -18.86 2.62
N ASP A 114 2.89 -19.70 3.65
CA ASP A 114 1.80 -20.12 4.53
C ASP A 114 1.99 -19.54 5.95
N TYR A 115 1.15 -18.58 6.31
CA TYR A 115 1.09 -17.98 7.65
C TYR A 115 0.19 -18.78 8.62
N GLY A 116 -0.48 -19.87 8.14
CA GLY A 116 -1.40 -20.66 8.95
C GLY A 116 -2.75 -19.98 9.15
N THR A 117 -3.46 -20.42 10.18
CA THR A 117 -4.84 -19.97 10.47
C THR A 117 -4.94 -18.91 11.56
N THR A 118 -3.83 -18.60 12.23
CA THR A 118 -3.74 -17.59 13.31
C THR A 118 -2.79 -16.48 12.89
N ASN A 119 -2.99 -15.28 13.43
CA ASN A 119 -2.16 -14.14 13.13
C ASN A 119 -0.69 -14.38 13.54
N VAL A 120 0.22 -14.17 12.62
CA VAL A 120 1.67 -14.26 12.78
C VAL A 120 2.28 -12.95 12.24
N ALA A 121 3.29 -12.40 12.92
CA ALA A 121 3.98 -11.22 12.44
C ALA A 121 4.74 -11.51 11.14
N GLY A 122 4.49 -10.69 10.12
CA GLY A 122 5.23 -10.68 8.86
C GLY A 122 6.53 -9.88 8.95
N PHE A 123 7.27 -9.82 7.84
CA PHE A 123 8.50 -9.03 7.75
C PHE A 123 8.24 -7.51 7.86
N ASP A 124 7.03 -7.09 7.51
CA ASP A 124 6.53 -5.71 7.56
C ASP A 124 6.03 -5.29 8.96
N GLY A 125 6.12 -6.18 9.94
CA GLY A 125 5.65 -5.98 11.32
C GLY A 125 4.13 -6.08 11.47
N ARG A 126 3.38 -6.36 10.38
CA ARG A 126 1.92 -6.56 10.41
C ARG A 126 1.56 -8.00 10.76
N LEU A 127 0.33 -8.20 11.15
CA LEU A 127 -0.20 -9.52 11.47
C LEU A 127 -0.82 -10.17 10.22
N HIS A 128 -0.27 -11.30 9.81
CA HIS A 128 -0.73 -12.06 8.65
C HIS A 128 -1.31 -13.41 9.05
N ARG A 129 -2.26 -13.93 8.27
CA ARG A 129 -2.73 -15.31 8.26
C ARG A 129 -3.24 -15.70 6.88
N GLY A 130 -3.38 -17.00 6.62
CA GLY A 130 -3.73 -17.54 5.31
C GLY A 130 -2.51 -17.77 4.46
N LYS A 131 -2.67 -17.79 3.13
CA LYS A 131 -1.61 -18.16 2.20
C LYS A 131 -1.52 -17.19 1.04
N MET A 132 -0.29 -16.97 0.61
CA MET A 132 0.01 -16.40 -0.70
C MET A 132 0.63 -17.48 -1.57
N ILE A 133 0.11 -17.65 -2.79
CA ILE A 133 0.54 -18.66 -3.76
C ILE A 133 1.16 -17.93 -4.95
N VAL A 134 2.45 -18.12 -5.15
CA VAL A 134 3.26 -17.43 -6.17
C VAL A 134 3.65 -18.42 -7.24
N LYS A 135 3.22 -18.21 -8.48
CA LYS A 135 3.57 -19.04 -9.64
C LYS A 135 4.50 -18.24 -10.53
N ALA A 136 5.66 -18.78 -10.87
CA ALA A 136 6.64 -18.10 -11.70
C ALA A 136 7.12 -18.96 -12.85
N THR A 137 7.28 -18.35 -14.04
CA THR A 137 7.78 -19.01 -15.24
C THR A 137 9.30 -19.15 -15.28
N GLY A 138 10.01 -18.33 -14.48
CA GLY A 138 11.47 -18.27 -14.44
C GLY A 138 11.99 -17.63 -13.14
N PRO A 139 13.32 -17.47 -13.01
CA PRO A 139 13.92 -16.76 -11.88
C PRO A 139 13.45 -15.32 -11.77
N TYR A 140 13.27 -14.82 -10.54
CA TYR A 140 12.77 -13.46 -10.27
C TYR A 140 13.55 -12.35 -11.02
N ALA A 141 14.87 -12.47 -11.08
CA ALA A 141 15.76 -11.50 -11.73
C ALA A 141 15.90 -11.67 -13.25
N ALA A 142 15.28 -12.69 -13.85
CA ALA A 142 15.39 -12.93 -15.28
C ALA A 142 14.35 -12.14 -16.07
N GLU A 143 14.79 -11.39 -17.08
CA GLU A 143 13.92 -10.67 -18.02
C GLU A 143 12.88 -11.61 -18.64
N GLY A 144 11.64 -11.18 -18.75
CA GLY A 144 10.51 -11.93 -19.29
C GLY A 144 9.91 -12.95 -18.31
N THR A 145 10.40 -13.02 -17.06
CA THR A 145 9.75 -13.84 -16.04
C THR A 145 8.39 -13.26 -15.69
N LYS A 146 7.36 -14.11 -15.78
CA LYS A 146 5.98 -13.79 -15.37
C LYS A 146 5.67 -14.47 -14.06
N ILE A 147 5.02 -13.72 -13.19
CA ILE A 147 4.69 -14.13 -11.84
C ILE A 147 3.21 -13.84 -11.61
N ASP A 148 2.46 -14.87 -11.23
CA ASP A 148 1.07 -14.75 -10.78
C ASP A 148 1.04 -14.93 -9.27
N VAL A 149 0.34 -14.04 -8.56
CA VAL A 149 0.17 -14.09 -7.10
C VAL A 149 -1.31 -14.23 -6.78
N ASP A 150 -1.67 -15.36 -6.17
CA ASP A 150 -3.01 -15.68 -5.70
C ASP A 150 -3.06 -15.59 -4.15
N PHE A 151 -4.18 -15.13 -3.61
CA PHE A 151 -4.42 -14.99 -2.18
C PHE A 151 -5.47 -16.01 -1.70
N ASP A 152 -5.05 -17.02 -0.94
CA ASP A 152 -5.93 -18.07 -0.39
C ASP A 152 -6.21 -17.81 1.09
N GLY A 153 -7.37 -17.20 1.37
CA GLY A 153 -7.75 -16.83 2.73
C GLY A 153 -6.72 -15.93 3.40
N TRP A 154 -6.04 -15.06 2.63
CA TRP A 154 -4.98 -14.19 3.13
C TRP A 154 -5.56 -12.94 3.79
N PHE A 155 -5.03 -12.62 4.96
CA PHE A 155 -5.40 -11.46 5.75
C PHE A 155 -4.16 -10.71 6.21
N VAL A 156 -4.28 -9.39 6.25
CA VAL A 156 -3.30 -8.47 6.85
C VAL A 156 -4.04 -7.60 7.86
N ASP A 157 -3.61 -7.61 9.12
CA ASP A 157 -4.25 -6.90 10.24
C ASP A 157 -5.78 -7.14 10.30
N ASN A 158 -6.22 -8.39 10.08
CA ASN A 158 -7.61 -8.82 9.98
C ASN A 158 -8.40 -8.26 8.78
N ILE A 159 -7.76 -7.57 7.85
CA ILE A 159 -8.34 -7.21 6.56
C ILE A 159 -8.17 -8.39 5.61
N LYS A 160 -9.26 -8.94 5.11
CA LYS A 160 -9.23 -9.95 4.05
C LYS A 160 -8.79 -9.29 2.75
N VAL A 161 -7.83 -9.91 2.06
CA VAL A 161 -7.30 -9.42 0.79
C VAL A 161 -7.61 -10.43 -0.30
N GLU A 162 -8.24 -9.98 -1.36
CA GLU A 162 -8.54 -10.75 -2.56
C GLU A 162 -8.13 -9.92 -3.78
N ALA A 163 -7.40 -10.50 -4.71
CA ALA A 163 -7.00 -9.86 -5.96
C ALA A 163 -6.46 -10.88 -6.95
N ASP A 164 -6.46 -10.51 -8.23
CA ASP A 164 -5.60 -11.10 -9.25
C ASP A 164 -4.38 -10.17 -9.39
N MET A 165 -3.19 -10.62 -8.98
CA MET A 165 -1.97 -9.83 -9.09
C MET A 165 -0.98 -10.52 -10.01
N THR A 166 -0.45 -9.77 -10.99
CA THR A 166 0.59 -10.25 -11.91
C THR A 166 1.79 -9.33 -11.89
N VAL A 167 2.98 -9.91 -12.03
CA VAL A 167 4.25 -9.20 -12.12
C VAL A 167 5.02 -9.73 -13.30
N GLU A 168 5.57 -8.85 -14.14
CA GLU A 168 6.49 -9.21 -15.23
C GLU A 168 7.82 -8.46 -15.05
N ASN A 169 8.92 -9.20 -15.12
CA ASN A 169 10.25 -8.59 -15.12
C ASN A 169 10.57 -8.08 -16.54
N ASN A 170 10.60 -6.76 -16.71
CA ASN A 170 10.84 -6.09 -17.99
C ASN A 170 12.33 -5.91 -18.32
N GLY A 171 13.22 -6.55 -17.54
CA GLY A 171 14.66 -6.39 -17.70
C GLY A 171 15.20 -5.19 -16.96
N ARG A 172 16.24 -4.56 -17.52
CA ARG A 172 16.94 -3.46 -16.86
C ARG A 172 16.80 -2.16 -17.65
N ASP A 173 16.67 -1.05 -16.94
CA ASP A 173 16.71 0.29 -17.52
C ASP A 173 18.12 0.67 -18.00
N SER A 174 18.27 1.88 -18.56
CA SER A 174 19.56 2.39 -19.05
C SER A 174 20.61 2.61 -17.95
N LEU A 175 20.21 2.62 -16.69
CA LEU A 175 21.08 2.75 -15.51
C LEU A 175 21.43 1.38 -14.90
N GLY A 176 20.83 0.31 -15.43
CA GLY A 176 21.04 -1.07 -14.97
C GLY A 176 20.10 -1.50 -13.85
N HIS A 177 19.09 -0.71 -13.49
CA HIS A 177 18.08 -1.05 -12.49
C HIS A 177 17.06 -2.04 -13.04
N CYS A 178 16.72 -3.07 -12.27
CA CYS A 178 15.69 -4.01 -12.65
C CYS A 178 14.31 -3.38 -12.61
N GLN A 179 13.48 -3.65 -13.64
CA GLN A 179 12.13 -3.09 -13.77
C GLN A 179 11.08 -4.18 -13.75
N PHE A 180 9.97 -3.91 -13.05
CA PHE A 180 8.84 -4.82 -12.93
C PHE A 180 7.55 -4.09 -13.30
N GLU A 181 6.81 -4.63 -14.25
CA GLU A 181 5.42 -4.25 -14.47
C GLU A 181 4.54 -5.00 -13.48
N VAL A 182 3.73 -4.27 -12.72
CA VAL A 182 2.81 -4.82 -11.73
C VAL A 182 1.39 -4.45 -12.12
N ASN A 183 0.54 -5.46 -12.26
CA ASN A 183 -0.88 -5.28 -12.52
C ASN A 183 -1.69 -5.98 -11.43
N ILE A 184 -2.60 -5.22 -10.80
CA ILE A 184 -3.54 -5.72 -9.81
C ILE A 184 -4.94 -5.43 -10.32
N SER A 185 -5.75 -6.46 -10.40
CA SER A 185 -7.15 -6.36 -10.79
C SER A 185 -8.05 -7.08 -9.79
N LYS A 186 -9.33 -6.70 -9.75
CA LYS A 186 -10.31 -7.28 -8.83
C LYS A 186 -9.89 -7.20 -7.36
N GLY A 187 -9.00 -6.26 -7.02
CA GLY A 187 -8.57 -6.05 -5.66
C GLY A 187 -9.76 -5.70 -4.77
N GLN A 188 -9.92 -6.45 -3.69
CA GLN A 188 -10.95 -6.24 -2.69
C GLN A 188 -10.35 -6.42 -1.31
N LEU A 189 -10.45 -5.38 -0.51
CA LEU A 189 -10.05 -5.39 0.89
C LEU A 189 -11.31 -5.33 1.75
N THR A 190 -11.53 -6.33 2.60
CA THR A 190 -12.74 -6.41 3.42
C THR A 190 -12.37 -6.45 4.89
N ALA A 191 -12.81 -5.44 5.65
CA ALA A 191 -12.68 -5.40 7.09
C ALA A 191 -14.00 -5.82 7.74
N ASN A 192 -13.94 -6.70 8.76
CA ASN A 192 -15.10 -7.12 9.56
C ASN A 192 -16.29 -7.68 8.74
N ASP A 193 -16.02 -8.33 7.60
CA ASP A 193 -17.00 -8.93 6.69
C ASP A 193 -18.07 -7.96 6.12
N THR A 194 -17.93 -6.65 6.30
CA THR A 194 -18.97 -5.69 5.96
C THR A 194 -18.52 -4.48 5.15
N THR A 195 -17.30 -4.02 5.30
CA THR A 195 -16.79 -2.85 4.58
C THR A 195 -15.77 -3.27 3.55
N GLY A 196 -16.12 -3.11 2.28
CA GLY A 196 -15.25 -3.42 1.15
C GLY A 196 -14.62 -2.15 0.56
N PHE A 197 -13.36 -2.24 0.19
CA PHE A 197 -12.61 -1.23 -0.54
C PHE A 197 -12.06 -1.91 -1.80
N ALA A 198 -12.44 -1.40 -2.98
CA ALA A 198 -11.95 -1.94 -4.25
C ALA A 198 -10.64 -1.24 -4.65
N TYR A 199 -9.71 -2.00 -5.23
CA TYR A 199 -8.41 -1.54 -5.65
C TYR A 199 -7.98 -2.17 -6.96
N SER A 200 -7.40 -1.39 -7.84
CA SER A 200 -6.67 -1.85 -9.02
C SER A 200 -5.42 -1.00 -9.22
N GLU A 201 -4.40 -1.58 -9.82
CA GLU A 201 -3.12 -0.93 -10.10
C GLU A 201 -2.56 -1.40 -11.43
N ALA A 202 -1.97 -0.46 -12.18
CA ALA A 202 -1.08 -0.73 -13.29
C ALA A 202 0.15 0.17 -13.09
N SER A 203 1.29 -0.43 -12.70
CA SER A 203 2.49 0.33 -12.34
C SER A 203 3.76 -0.29 -12.90
N LEU A 204 4.77 0.55 -13.09
CA LEU A 204 6.15 0.15 -13.31
C LEU A 204 6.95 0.46 -12.05
N ARG A 205 7.61 -0.55 -11.51
CA ARG A 205 8.48 -0.47 -10.34
C ARG A 205 9.92 -0.65 -10.77
N THR A 206 10.76 0.34 -10.48
CA THR A 206 12.20 0.28 -10.77
C THR A 206 12.96 0.09 -9.46
N TRP A 207 13.73 -0.97 -9.36
CA TRP A 207 14.49 -1.32 -8.15
C TRP A 207 15.77 -0.49 -8.08
N ILE A 208 15.75 0.61 -7.33
CA ILE A 208 16.84 1.60 -7.33
C ILE A 208 17.90 1.37 -6.26
N VAL A 209 17.58 0.67 -5.15
CA VAL A 209 18.53 0.35 -4.07
C VAL A 209 18.23 -1.03 -3.50
N GLY A 210 19.26 -1.78 -3.15
CA GLY A 210 19.17 -3.00 -2.35
C GLY A 210 18.93 -4.29 -3.14
N GLU A 211 19.11 -4.31 -4.47
CA GLU A 211 18.87 -5.51 -5.29
C GLU A 211 19.65 -6.75 -4.81
N ASP A 212 20.89 -6.56 -4.36
CA ASP A 212 21.78 -7.62 -3.87
C ASP A 212 21.64 -7.87 -2.34
N GLU A 213 20.81 -7.09 -1.63
CA GLU A 213 20.64 -7.20 -0.21
C GLU A 213 19.62 -8.30 0.14
N PRO A 214 19.94 -9.22 1.07
CA PRO A 214 18.98 -10.23 1.51
C PRO A 214 17.90 -9.67 2.46
N ASP A 215 18.17 -8.52 3.07
CA ASP A 215 17.27 -7.82 4.00
C ASP A 215 16.31 -6.93 3.20
N LEU A 216 15.02 -7.33 3.14
CA LEU A 216 13.99 -6.62 2.39
C LEU A 216 13.83 -5.16 2.83
N THR A 217 14.07 -4.85 4.10
CA THR A 217 13.92 -3.48 4.62
C THR A 217 14.91 -2.47 4.01
N LYS A 218 15.91 -2.96 3.27
CA LYS A 218 16.88 -2.15 2.53
C LYS A 218 16.52 -1.92 1.08
N HIS A 219 15.47 -2.57 0.60
CA HIS A 219 15.03 -2.41 -0.78
C HIS A 219 14.29 -1.09 -0.96
N THR A 220 14.57 -0.40 -2.04
CA THR A 220 13.90 0.84 -2.42
C THR A 220 13.52 0.80 -3.89
N TYR A 221 12.27 1.13 -4.16
CA TYR A 221 11.70 1.18 -5.50
C TYR A 221 11.27 2.60 -5.86
N SER A 222 11.44 2.95 -7.11
CA SER A 222 10.74 4.06 -7.76
C SER A 222 9.49 3.48 -8.43
N ILE A 223 8.33 4.07 -8.22
CA ILE A 223 7.04 3.58 -8.72
C ILE A 223 6.37 4.68 -9.53
N VAL A 224 5.98 4.35 -10.76
CA VAL A 224 5.11 5.17 -11.62
C VAL A 224 3.91 4.34 -12.05
N GLY A 225 2.76 4.97 -12.28
CA GLY A 225 1.57 4.26 -12.75
C GLY A 225 0.26 4.85 -12.28
N ILE A 226 -0.80 4.05 -12.41
CA ILE A 226 -2.17 4.42 -12.11
C ILE A 226 -2.74 3.44 -11.08
N GLN A 227 -3.49 3.98 -10.12
CA GLN A 227 -4.24 3.24 -9.14
C GLN A 227 -5.67 3.76 -9.10
N GLU A 228 -6.63 2.84 -9.11
CA GLU A 228 -8.04 3.18 -9.15
C GLU A 228 -8.84 2.28 -8.21
N GLY A 229 -10.00 2.75 -7.79
CA GLY A 229 -10.88 1.92 -7.00
C GLY A 229 -12.14 2.62 -6.53
N VAL A 230 -12.79 1.98 -5.58
CA VAL A 230 -14.00 2.48 -4.93
C VAL A 230 -13.85 2.32 -3.43
N THR A 231 -14.06 3.40 -2.69
CA THR A 231 -13.97 3.41 -1.23
C THR A 231 -15.18 2.73 -0.57
N SER A 232 -15.08 2.45 0.72
CA SER A 232 -16.22 1.93 1.51
C SER A 232 -17.41 2.89 1.54
N ASP A 233 -17.16 4.19 1.36
CA ASP A 233 -18.22 5.23 1.25
C ASP A 233 -18.79 5.33 -0.17
N ASN A 234 -18.41 4.38 -1.05
CA ASN A 234 -18.92 4.21 -2.41
C ASN A 234 -18.62 5.38 -3.35
N PHE A 235 -17.48 6.03 -3.21
CA PHE A 235 -16.98 6.93 -4.25
C PHE A 235 -15.74 6.38 -4.94
N SER A 236 -15.64 6.60 -6.25
CA SER A 236 -14.49 6.20 -7.04
C SER A 236 -13.33 7.17 -6.85
N TYR A 237 -12.11 6.67 -6.96
CA TYR A 237 -10.89 7.47 -7.00
C TYR A 237 -10.01 7.01 -8.17
N ASN A 238 -9.21 7.93 -8.66
CA ASN A 238 -8.13 7.66 -9.61
C ASN A 238 -6.88 8.41 -9.13
N ILE A 239 -5.77 7.72 -9.08
CA ILE A 239 -4.50 8.26 -8.61
C ILE A 239 -3.43 7.95 -9.65
N GLU A 240 -2.72 8.97 -10.11
CA GLU A 240 -1.63 8.86 -11.07
C GLU A 240 -0.31 9.31 -10.44
N CYS A 241 0.75 8.58 -10.73
CA CYS A 241 2.11 8.92 -10.36
C CYS A 241 2.98 8.76 -11.62
N ASP A 242 3.50 9.87 -12.17
CA ASP A 242 4.24 9.84 -13.44
C ASP A 242 5.50 10.74 -13.43
N ALA A 243 5.33 12.06 -13.38
CA ALA A 243 6.42 13.02 -13.55
C ALA A 243 7.37 13.10 -12.35
N ASP A 244 6.89 12.84 -11.14
CA ASP A 244 7.65 12.79 -9.89
C ASP A 244 7.39 11.45 -9.21
N PRO A 245 8.17 10.40 -9.57
CA PRO A 245 7.93 9.04 -9.13
C PRO A 245 7.87 8.89 -7.61
N MET A 246 6.97 8.08 -7.15
CA MET A 246 6.90 7.69 -5.75
C MET A 246 8.10 6.81 -5.39
N VAL A 247 8.88 7.20 -4.39
CA VAL A 247 10.00 6.42 -3.87
C VAL A 247 9.58 5.73 -2.59
N VAL A 248 9.56 4.39 -2.61
CA VAL A 248 9.13 3.54 -1.50
C VAL A 248 10.30 2.70 -1.00
N ASN A 249 10.56 2.74 0.30
CA ASN A 249 11.45 1.80 0.97
C ASN A 249 10.62 0.77 1.73
N VAL A 250 10.93 -0.51 1.57
CA VAL A 250 10.19 -1.63 2.19
C VAL A 250 10.22 -1.58 3.73
N GLY A 251 11.26 -0.98 4.30
CA GLY A 251 11.39 -0.80 5.76
C GLY A 251 10.61 0.38 6.33
N THR A 252 9.90 1.16 5.50
CA THR A 252 9.13 2.33 5.95
C THR A 252 7.66 2.20 5.62
N PRO A 253 6.75 2.66 6.48
CA PRO A 253 5.31 2.53 6.26
C PRO A 253 4.77 3.46 5.16
N PHE A 254 5.52 4.49 4.79
CA PHE A 254 5.09 5.51 3.81
C PHE A 254 6.20 5.80 2.79
N PRO A 255 5.84 6.32 1.60
CA PRO A 255 6.81 6.78 0.62
C PRO A 255 7.79 7.81 1.19
N LEU A 256 9.02 7.74 0.74
CA LEU A 256 10.09 8.68 1.12
C LEU A 256 9.95 10.00 0.36
N SER A 257 9.47 9.96 -0.88
CA SER A 257 9.26 11.12 -1.74
C SER A 257 8.31 10.76 -2.89
N GLY A 258 7.96 11.76 -3.70
CA GLY A 258 7.16 11.63 -4.90
C GLY A 258 5.80 12.32 -4.78
N THR A 259 5.10 12.38 -5.90
CA THR A 259 3.83 13.09 -6.02
C THR A 259 2.74 12.20 -6.60
N LEU A 260 1.62 12.11 -5.90
CA LEU A 260 0.40 11.48 -6.37
C LEU A 260 -0.59 12.54 -6.85
N ASN A 261 -1.06 12.43 -8.09
CA ASN A 261 -2.15 13.23 -8.63
C ASN A 261 -3.47 12.50 -8.36
N VAL A 262 -4.24 13.02 -7.42
CA VAL A 262 -5.48 12.39 -6.93
C VAL A 262 -6.68 13.02 -7.60
N LYS A 263 -7.56 12.20 -8.17
CA LYS A 263 -8.81 12.61 -8.82
C LYS A 263 -9.98 11.88 -8.16
N ILE A 264 -10.96 12.64 -7.69
CA ILE A 264 -12.19 12.14 -7.10
C ILE A 264 -13.41 12.78 -7.76
N PRO A 265 -14.56 12.10 -7.83
CA PRO A 265 -15.78 12.68 -8.39
C PRO A 265 -16.29 13.81 -7.50
N THR A 266 -16.89 14.81 -8.10
CA THR A 266 -17.47 15.94 -7.36
C THR A 266 -18.53 15.50 -6.35
N SER A 267 -19.22 14.38 -6.59
CA SER A 267 -20.16 13.81 -5.64
C SER A 267 -19.54 13.39 -4.29
N ALA A 268 -18.24 13.06 -4.29
CA ALA A 268 -17.53 12.71 -3.06
C ALA A 268 -17.33 13.93 -2.12
N LEU A 269 -17.43 15.15 -2.65
CA LEU A 269 -17.20 16.36 -1.88
C LEU A 269 -18.23 16.57 -0.76
N GLU A 270 -19.45 16.05 -0.91
CA GLU A 270 -20.47 16.11 0.14
C GLU A 270 -20.07 15.30 1.37
N THR A 271 -19.42 14.16 1.14
CA THR A 271 -18.95 13.28 2.22
C THR A 271 -17.65 13.79 2.83
N LEU A 272 -16.71 14.22 1.98
CA LEU A 272 -15.37 14.61 2.41
C LEU A 272 -15.31 16.04 2.95
N PHE A 273 -16.14 16.95 2.43
CA PHE A 273 -16.12 18.38 2.74
C PHE A 273 -17.54 18.96 2.84
N PRO A 274 -18.39 18.49 3.77
CA PRO A 274 -19.81 18.86 3.82
C PRO A 274 -20.03 20.37 3.89
N ASP A 275 -19.21 21.10 4.64
CA ASP A 275 -19.34 22.55 4.83
C ASP A 275 -18.96 23.38 3.59
N TYR A 276 -18.24 22.79 2.64
CA TYR A 276 -17.70 23.47 1.47
C TYR A 276 -18.18 22.86 0.15
N ALA A 277 -18.94 21.78 0.20
CA ALA A 277 -19.34 21.00 -0.97
C ALA A 277 -20.00 21.86 -2.04
N ASP A 278 -20.90 22.77 -1.70
CA ASP A 278 -21.60 23.63 -2.65
C ASP A 278 -20.63 24.58 -3.39
N VAL A 279 -19.64 25.12 -2.71
CA VAL A 279 -18.63 25.99 -3.28
C VAL A 279 -17.68 25.20 -4.19
N LEU A 280 -17.23 24.04 -3.70
CA LEU A 280 -16.32 23.17 -4.45
C LEU A 280 -16.95 22.59 -5.71
N LYS A 281 -18.24 22.22 -5.68
CA LYS A 281 -19.00 21.79 -6.87
C LYS A 281 -19.13 22.85 -7.94
N VAL A 282 -19.21 24.12 -7.57
CA VAL A 282 -19.22 25.23 -8.53
C VAL A 282 -17.84 25.41 -9.17
N LEU A 283 -16.77 25.27 -8.37
CA LEU A 283 -15.39 25.42 -8.84
C LEU A 283 -14.90 24.20 -9.64
N TYR A 284 -15.40 23.01 -9.29
CA TYR A 284 -15.00 21.72 -9.87
C TYR A 284 -16.26 20.92 -10.26
N PRO A 285 -16.92 21.25 -11.37
CA PRO A 285 -18.23 20.66 -11.70
C PRO A 285 -18.19 19.19 -12.08
N GLU A 286 -17.05 18.68 -12.55
CA GLU A 286 -16.91 17.29 -13.00
C GLU A 286 -16.12 16.42 -12.02
N LYS A 287 -14.96 16.90 -11.61
CA LYS A 287 -14.02 16.19 -10.74
C LYS A 287 -13.23 17.18 -9.91
N PHE A 288 -12.82 16.70 -8.74
CA PHE A 288 -11.92 17.42 -7.84
C PHE A 288 -10.53 16.80 -7.92
N GLU A 289 -9.51 17.61 -8.19
CA GLU A 289 -8.12 17.18 -8.35
C GLU A 289 -7.22 17.88 -7.35
N PHE A 290 -6.30 17.13 -6.78
CA PHE A 290 -5.25 17.65 -5.91
C PHE A 290 -4.02 16.75 -5.97
N GLN A 291 -2.90 17.26 -5.46
CA GLN A 291 -1.68 16.49 -5.33
C GLN A 291 -1.41 16.16 -3.86
N LEU A 292 -0.96 14.92 -3.62
CA LEU A 292 -0.38 14.50 -2.37
C LEU A 292 1.13 14.36 -2.58
N VAL A 293 1.92 15.22 -1.94
CA VAL A 293 3.38 15.28 -2.10
C VAL A 293 4.05 14.75 -0.86
N PHE A 294 4.77 13.64 -0.97
CA PHE A 294 5.54 13.05 0.12
C PHE A 294 6.86 13.81 0.30
N VAL A 295 7.18 14.19 1.52
CA VAL A 295 8.34 15.02 1.86
C VAL A 295 9.33 14.34 2.80
N GLY A 296 9.21 13.01 2.99
CA GLY A 296 10.01 12.23 3.91
C GLY A 296 9.52 12.29 5.37
N ASP A 297 10.19 11.59 6.27
CA ASP A 297 9.90 11.55 7.72
C ASP A 297 8.42 11.22 8.03
N ASN A 298 7.80 10.34 7.23
CA ASN A 298 6.37 9.99 7.31
C ASN A 298 5.43 11.20 7.16
N LYS A 299 5.83 12.19 6.38
CA LYS A 299 5.03 13.40 6.16
C LYS A 299 4.64 13.58 4.70
N ALA A 300 3.48 14.20 4.51
CA ALA A 300 3.03 14.66 3.22
C ALA A 300 2.46 16.08 3.32
N LYS A 301 2.36 16.76 2.20
CA LYS A 301 1.58 17.99 2.03
C LYS A 301 0.58 17.81 0.91
N THR A 302 -0.53 18.52 0.99
CA THR A 302 -1.53 18.57 -0.07
C THR A 302 -1.36 19.87 -0.88
N VAL A 303 -1.44 19.75 -2.21
CA VAL A 303 -1.28 20.87 -3.12
C VAL A 303 -2.53 20.96 -4.01
N PHE A 304 -3.16 22.12 -4.03
CA PHE A 304 -4.31 22.43 -4.87
C PHE A 304 -3.92 23.46 -5.91
N THR A 305 -4.33 23.24 -7.16
CA THR A 305 -4.23 24.23 -8.21
C THR A 305 -5.63 24.73 -8.56
N LEU A 306 -5.89 25.99 -8.25
CA LEU A 306 -7.14 26.66 -8.56
C LEU A 306 -7.00 27.41 -9.88
N SER A 307 -7.87 27.15 -10.83
CA SER A 307 -7.93 27.89 -12.10
C SER A 307 -9.11 28.84 -12.07
N ASN A 308 -8.86 30.09 -12.47
CA ASN A 308 -9.94 31.07 -12.67
C ASN A 308 -10.54 30.84 -14.06
N PRO A 309 -11.79 30.40 -14.18
CA PRO A 309 -12.38 30.06 -15.48
C PRO A 309 -12.59 31.29 -16.41
N THR A 310 -12.39 32.53 -15.89
CA THR A 310 -12.59 33.76 -16.65
C THR A 310 -11.27 34.38 -17.14
N THR A 311 -10.17 34.19 -16.39
CA THR A 311 -8.88 34.84 -16.69
C THR A 311 -7.78 33.85 -17.05
N ASP A 312 -8.03 32.55 -17.00
CA ASP A 312 -7.06 31.45 -17.12
C ASP A 312 -5.88 31.56 -16.12
N GLU A 313 -5.98 32.44 -15.12
CA GLU A 313 -4.98 32.54 -14.07
C GLU A 313 -5.09 31.33 -13.14
N THR A 314 -3.94 30.78 -12.80
CA THR A 314 -3.83 29.67 -11.84
C THR A 314 -3.20 30.14 -10.53
N GLN A 315 -3.73 29.65 -9.41
CA GLN A 315 -3.15 29.86 -8.09
C GLN A 315 -2.91 28.49 -7.43
N THR A 316 -1.69 28.28 -6.97
CA THR A 316 -1.34 27.07 -6.20
C THR A 316 -1.44 27.39 -4.72
N ILE A 317 -2.09 26.49 -3.97
CA ILE A 317 -2.24 26.54 -2.51
C ILE A 317 -1.65 25.26 -1.97
N GLU A 318 -0.72 25.37 -1.02
CA GLU A 318 -0.08 24.22 -0.38
C GLU A 318 -0.43 24.20 1.12
N SER A 319 -0.63 23.00 1.67
CA SER A 319 -0.70 22.82 3.12
C SER A 319 0.70 22.83 3.73
N GLU A 320 0.80 23.08 5.03
CA GLU A 320 1.97 22.66 5.79
C GLU A 320 2.09 21.14 5.75
N PRO A 321 3.30 20.58 5.85
CA PRO A 321 3.49 19.14 5.96
C PRO A 321 2.83 18.58 7.23
N TYR A 322 2.09 17.49 7.09
CA TYR A 322 1.40 16.81 8.19
C TYR A 322 1.87 15.37 8.31
N ASP A 323 1.77 14.80 9.52
CA ASP A 323 2.21 13.46 9.86
C ASP A 323 1.20 12.41 9.36
N LEU A 324 1.69 11.38 8.69
CA LEU A 324 0.90 10.26 8.17
C LEU A 324 0.78 9.10 9.17
N THR A 325 1.50 9.11 10.28
CA THR A 325 1.50 7.97 11.23
C THR A 325 0.13 7.70 11.84
N ALA A 326 -0.74 8.72 11.91
CA ALA A 326 -2.13 8.57 12.35
C ALA A 326 -2.98 7.68 11.40
N VAL A 327 -2.52 7.45 10.17
CA VAL A 327 -3.25 6.62 9.17
C VAL A 327 -3.36 5.15 9.59
N PHE A 328 -2.47 4.66 10.44
CA PHE A 328 -2.41 3.25 10.83
C PHE A 328 -2.73 2.99 12.33
N ASN A 329 -3.05 4.04 13.08
CA ASN A 329 -3.40 3.93 14.51
C ASN A 329 -4.90 3.82 14.73
#